data_4b4eebec34d3f1afb1400355539b6916
#
_entry.id   4b4eebec34d3f1afb1400355539b6916
#
_cell.length_a   1.000
_cell.length_b   1.000
_cell.length_c   1.000
_cell.angle_alpha   90.00
_cell.angle_beta   90.00
_cell.angle_gamma   90.00
#
_symmetry.space_group_name_H-M   'P 1'
#
loop_
_entity.id
_entity.type
_entity.pdbx_description
1 polymer ?
#
loop_
_entity_poly.entity_id
_entity_poly.type
_entity_poly.pdbx_seq_one_letter_code
_entity_poly.pdbx_strand_id
1 'polypeptide(L)'
;GLRFLNGASASGVPGSVDLNAIPESMIERVEVLQDGASTIYGSDAIAGVVNIITKANQMGFAASAQVGAYLDHDDGWTQNYQVSWGNGTNSRTQIVVGGNYVKADGVFARDRKISAFPGPYQTACDSSCSSFPLTTRFHFVGHGLETLNVPTTGRPNYPADFRPFAVTDRFNFAPYNYIEIPLKRYGVFANVVQEFSDTTHLRIKALWNRRESVNQAAPIPLGVGPDVGNGNLLDTLTISGTNPYNPFGVDLVPNVGYFDI
;
A
#
# COMPACT_ATOMS: atom_id res chain seq x y z
N GLY A 1 0.67 14.44 -27.27
CA GLY A 1 1.11 14.39 -25.87
C GLY A 1 1.94 13.14 -25.61
N LEU A 2 2.75 13.17 -24.56
CA LEU A 2 3.46 11.96 -24.10
C LEU A 2 2.55 11.22 -23.13
N ARG A 3 2.41 9.92 -23.33
CA ARG A 3 1.74 9.04 -22.38
C ARG A 3 2.63 8.82 -21.16
N PHE A 4 2.06 8.90 -19.96
CA PHE A 4 2.78 8.55 -18.74
C PHE A 4 3.01 7.04 -18.68
N LEU A 5 4.19 6.64 -18.21
CA LEU A 5 4.52 5.23 -18.02
C LEU A 5 3.70 4.65 -16.87
N ASN A 6 3.21 3.42 -17.08
CA ASN A 6 2.53 2.69 -16.04
C ASN A 6 3.53 2.36 -14.91
N GLY A 7 3.17 2.69 -13.69
CA GLY A 7 3.92 2.29 -12.51
C GLY A 7 3.62 0.84 -12.13
N ALA A 8 4.55 0.20 -11.44
CA ALA A 8 4.24 -1.04 -10.74
C ALA A 8 3.30 -0.69 -9.57
N SER A 9 2.08 -1.21 -9.60
CA SER A 9 1.13 -1.02 -8.51
C SER A 9 1.32 -2.10 -7.47
N ALA A 10 1.53 -1.70 -6.21
CA ALA A 10 1.54 -2.62 -5.09
C ALA A 10 0.19 -3.34 -4.88
N SER A 11 -0.90 -2.77 -5.41
CA SER A 11 -2.24 -3.36 -5.39
C SER A 11 -2.51 -4.36 -6.52
N GLY A 12 -1.53 -4.60 -7.39
CA GLY A 12 -1.68 -5.54 -8.51
C GLY A 12 -2.59 -5.03 -9.64
N VAL A 13 -3.02 -3.77 -9.64
CA VAL A 13 -3.83 -3.18 -10.71
C VAL A 13 -2.91 -2.87 -11.90
N PRO A 14 -3.01 -3.61 -13.01
CA PRO A 14 -2.18 -3.36 -14.17
C PRO A 14 -2.55 -2.01 -14.81
N GLY A 15 -1.54 -1.27 -15.26
CA GLY A 15 -1.75 -0.05 -16.00
C GLY A 15 -2.04 1.21 -15.17
N SER A 16 -1.94 1.14 -13.84
CA SER A 16 -2.09 2.33 -12.99
C SER A 16 -0.93 3.31 -13.19
N VAL A 17 -1.25 4.60 -13.20
CA VAL A 17 -0.28 5.70 -13.29
C VAL A 17 -0.24 6.43 -11.96
N ASP A 18 0.94 6.57 -11.36
CA ASP A 18 1.12 7.40 -10.17
C ASP A 18 1.19 8.88 -10.55
N LEU A 19 0.05 9.56 -10.54
CA LEU A 19 -0.04 11.00 -10.84
C LEU A 19 0.72 11.85 -9.82
N ASN A 20 0.96 11.33 -8.62
CA ASN A 20 1.78 12.03 -7.63
C ASN A 20 3.26 12.14 -8.03
N ALA A 21 3.70 11.42 -9.07
CA ALA A 21 5.04 11.58 -9.62
C ALA A 21 5.26 12.93 -10.30
N ILE A 22 4.19 13.67 -10.61
CA ILE A 22 4.26 14.97 -11.27
C ILE A 22 4.29 16.06 -10.21
N PRO A 23 5.35 16.90 -10.13
CA PRO A 23 5.37 18.05 -9.23
C PRO A 23 4.25 19.04 -9.54
N GLU A 24 3.49 19.46 -8.53
CA GLU A 24 2.41 20.46 -8.71
C GLU A 24 2.95 21.77 -9.29
N SER A 25 4.16 22.17 -8.90
CA SER A 25 4.83 23.36 -9.42
C SER A 25 5.08 23.32 -10.94
N MET A 26 5.09 22.11 -11.54
CA MET A 26 5.22 21.90 -12.99
C MET A 26 3.88 22.06 -13.73
N ILE A 27 2.75 21.90 -13.03
CA ILE A 27 1.43 21.86 -13.64
C ILE A 27 0.93 23.28 -13.89
N GLU A 28 0.48 23.55 -15.12
CA GLU A 28 -0.24 24.76 -15.46
C GLU A 28 -1.74 24.57 -15.21
N ARG A 29 -2.30 23.48 -15.77
CA ARG A 29 -3.71 23.09 -15.61
C ARG A 29 -3.92 21.61 -15.90
N VAL A 30 -5.04 21.10 -15.44
CA VAL A 30 -5.51 19.74 -15.72
C VAL A 30 -6.81 19.81 -16.48
N GLU A 31 -6.89 19.11 -17.60
CA GLU A 31 -8.08 18.98 -18.44
C GLU A 31 -8.60 17.55 -18.33
N VAL A 32 -9.87 17.39 -18.01
CA VAL A 32 -10.52 16.08 -17.87
C VAL A 32 -11.59 15.94 -18.94
N LEU A 33 -11.40 14.99 -19.83
CA LEU A 33 -12.41 14.55 -20.77
C LEU A 33 -13.14 13.35 -20.17
N GLN A 34 -14.42 13.51 -19.87
CA GLN A 34 -15.25 12.53 -19.15
C GLN A 34 -16.00 11.56 -20.06
N ASP A 35 -15.61 11.46 -21.33
CA ASP A 35 -16.28 10.61 -22.29
C ASP A 35 -15.28 9.74 -23.05
N GLY A 36 -15.80 8.69 -23.70
CA GLY A 36 -14.97 7.79 -24.49
C GLY A 36 -14.23 8.53 -25.62
N ALA A 37 -12.91 8.45 -25.59
CA ALA A 37 -12.04 9.14 -26.54
C ALA A 37 -11.04 8.19 -27.22
N SER A 38 -11.37 6.90 -27.28
CA SER A 38 -10.51 5.83 -27.80
C SER A 38 -10.09 6.06 -29.25
N THR A 39 -10.91 6.71 -30.03
CA THR A 39 -10.61 7.04 -31.45
C THR A 39 -9.49 8.06 -31.62
N ILE A 40 -9.25 8.92 -30.63
CA ILE A 40 -8.25 9.98 -30.66
C ILE A 40 -7.03 9.62 -29.79
N TYR A 41 -7.27 9.02 -28.62
CA TYR A 41 -6.25 8.79 -27.59
C TYR A 41 -5.83 7.33 -27.42
N GLY A 42 -6.45 6.41 -28.17
CA GLY A 42 -6.13 4.97 -28.16
C GLY A 42 -7.05 4.16 -27.27
N SER A 43 -6.89 2.84 -27.33
CA SER A 43 -7.80 1.84 -26.71
C SER A 43 -8.04 2.00 -25.22
N ASP A 44 -7.12 2.62 -24.50
CA ASP A 44 -7.24 2.76 -23.02
C ASP A 44 -8.12 3.94 -22.60
N ALA A 45 -8.47 4.84 -23.54
CA ALA A 45 -9.32 5.98 -23.26
C ALA A 45 -10.82 5.66 -23.36
N ILE A 46 -11.25 4.58 -22.71
CA ILE A 46 -12.65 4.09 -22.75
C ILE A 46 -13.54 4.98 -21.88
N ALA A 47 -13.10 5.27 -20.66
CA ALA A 47 -13.88 6.03 -19.68
C ALA A 47 -13.58 7.53 -19.68
N GLY A 48 -12.47 7.93 -20.29
CA GLY A 48 -12.04 9.32 -20.34
C GLY A 48 -10.54 9.51 -20.48
N VAL A 49 -10.12 10.79 -20.47
CA VAL A 49 -8.71 11.19 -20.55
C VAL A 49 -8.43 12.28 -19.53
N VAL A 50 -7.35 12.13 -18.78
CA VAL A 50 -6.78 13.19 -17.95
C VAL A 50 -5.54 13.75 -18.65
N ASN A 51 -5.62 14.98 -19.11
CA ASN A 51 -4.54 15.67 -19.81
C ASN A 51 -3.90 16.69 -18.88
N ILE A 52 -2.64 16.46 -18.50
CA ILE A 52 -1.89 17.34 -17.61
C ILE A 52 -1.02 18.27 -18.48
N ILE A 53 -1.39 19.53 -18.47
CA ILE A 53 -0.66 20.59 -19.18
C ILE A 53 0.41 21.14 -18.25
N THR A 54 1.66 21.01 -18.67
CA THR A 54 2.80 21.52 -17.91
C THR A 54 3.13 22.95 -18.33
N LYS A 55 3.58 23.78 -17.38
CA LYS A 55 4.01 25.15 -17.61
C LYS A 55 5.03 25.21 -18.74
N ALA A 56 4.70 25.93 -19.79
CA ALA A 56 5.60 26.22 -20.90
C ALA A 56 6.49 27.43 -20.63
N ASN A 57 5.98 28.37 -19.84
CA ASN A 57 6.67 29.59 -19.44
C ASN A 57 6.36 29.96 -17.99
N GLN A 58 7.23 30.71 -17.37
CA GLN A 58 7.07 31.30 -16.06
C GLN A 58 7.98 32.53 -16.01
N MET A 59 7.53 33.61 -15.36
CA MET A 59 8.35 34.78 -15.10
C MET A 59 8.80 34.78 -13.64
N GLY A 60 10.12 34.76 -13.43
CA GLY A 60 10.71 34.86 -12.10
C GLY A 60 10.61 33.58 -11.26
N PHE A 61 10.71 33.74 -9.98
CA PHE A 61 10.77 32.71 -8.98
C PHE A 61 9.42 32.49 -8.29
N ALA A 62 9.06 31.25 -8.06
CA ALA A 62 7.92 30.87 -7.24
C ALA A 62 8.34 29.78 -6.24
N ALA A 63 7.91 29.92 -5.00
CA ALA A 63 8.14 28.92 -3.97
C ALA A 63 6.88 28.72 -3.12
N SER A 64 6.66 27.50 -2.67
CA SER A 64 5.63 27.17 -1.67
C SER A 64 6.20 26.23 -0.62
N ALA A 65 5.71 26.41 0.60
CA ALA A 65 6.01 25.54 1.73
C ALA A 65 4.70 25.25 2.46
N GLN A 66 4.42 23.98 2.67
CA GLN A 66 3.27 23.52 3.42
C GLN A 66 3.72 22.50 4.45
N VAL A 67 3.24 22.67 5.70
CA VAL A 67 3.46 21.76 6.80
C VAL A 67 2.11 21.46 7.44
N GLY A 68 1.84 20.21 7.73
CA GLY A 68 0.61 19.76 8.37
C GLY A 68 0.89 18.64 9.36
N ALA A 69 -0.02 18.45 10.31
CA ALA A 69 0.00 17.34 11.27
C ALA A 69 -1.40 17.13 11.84
N TYR A 70 -1.64 15.96 12.44
CA TYR A 70 -2.81 15.71 13.27
C TYR A 70 -2.54 16.22 14.69
N LEU A 71 -3.01 17.43 15.01
CA LEU A 71 -2.69 18.12 16.26
C LEU A 71 -3.28 17.44 17.50
N ASP A 72 -4.33 16.66 17.35
CA ASP A 72 -4.98 15.90 18.43
C ASP A 72 -4.18 14.64 18.85
N HIS A 73 -3.25 14.20 18.01
CA HIS A 73 -2.41 13.01 18.23
C HIS A 73 -0.91 13.31 18.14
N ASP A 74 -0.53 14.51 17.73
CA ASP A 74 0.86 14.97 17.49
C ASP A 74 1.63 14.02 16.56
N ASP A 75 0.96 13.52 15.49
CA ASP A 75 1.51 12.60 14.51
C ASP A 75 1.10 12.97 13.08
N GLY A 76 1.45 12.09 12.10
CA GLY A 76 1.09 12.26 10.70
C GLY A 76 1.67 13.53 10.09
N TRP A 77 2.85 13.93 10.51
CA TRP A 77 3.52 15.14 10.00
C TRP A 77 3.74 15.05 8.50
N THR A 78 3.29 16.08 7.82
CA THR A 78 3.47 16.24 6.37
C THR A 78 4.25 17.51 6.08
N GLN A 79 5.14 17.43 5.10
CA GLN A 79 5.95 18.54 4.61
C GLN A 79 5.94 18.51 3.09
N ASN A 80 5.64 19.64 2.46
CA ASN A 80 5.65 19.79 1.00
C ASN A 80 6.34 21.13 0.67
N TYR A 81 7.50 21.04 0.06
CA TYR A 81 8.28 22.19 -0.37
C TYR A 81 8.42 22.14 -1.88
N GLN A 82 8.14 23.26 -2.53
CA GLN A 82 8.21 23.38 -3.97
C GLN A 82 8.91 24.68 -4.35
N VAL A 83 9.69 24.61 -5.41
CA VAL A 83 10.39 25.75 -5.97
C VAL A 83 10.39 25.66 -7.49
N SER A 84 10.20 26.77 -8.15
CA SER A 84 10.34 26.87 -9.60
C SER A 84 10.82 28.24 -10.01
N TRP A 85 11.48 28.28 -11.16
CA TRP A 85 11.98 29.51 -11.78
C TRP A 85 11.79 29.45 -13.27
N GLY A 86 11.51 30.62 -13.87
CA GLY A 86 11.44 30.77 -15.32
C GLY A 86 11.93 32.14 -15.77
N ASN A 87 12.45 32.19 -16.98
CA ASN A 87 13.02 33.41 -17.60
C ASN A 87 12.00 34.33 -18.28
N GLY A 88 10.72 33.97 -18.22
CA GLY A 88 9.64 34.75 -18.85
C GLY A 88 9.40 34.43 -20.30
N THR A 89 8.52 35.22 -20.94
CA THR A 89 8.00 34.99 -22.28
C THR A 89 8.67 35.84 -23.35
N ASN A 90 9.52 36.80 -22.97
CA ASN A 90 10.08 37.78 -23.91
C ASN A 90 11.37 37.30 -24.60
N SER A 91 11.68 36.04 -24.55
CA SER A 91 12.88 35.44 -25.15
C SER A 91 12.49 34.34 -26.11
N ARG A 92 13.25 34.19 -27.19
CA ARG A 92 13.15 33.04 -28.10
C ARG A 92 13.48 31.74 -27.41
N THR A 93 14.15 31.82 -26.27
CA THR A 93 14.43 30.69 -25.41
C THR A 93 13.63 30.84 -24.11
N GLN A 94 12.63 30.02 -23.91
CA GLN A 94 11.84 29.97 -22.68
C GLN A 94 12.29 28.77 -21.83
N ILE A 95 12.60 29.04 -20.58
CA ILE A 95 13.08 28.00 -19.64
C ILE A 95 12.21 28.05 -18.40
N VAL A 96 11.73 26.88 -17.98
CA VAL A 96 11.11 26.68 -16.68
C VAL A 96 11.78 25.47 -16.03
N VAL A 97 12.32 25.68 -14.85
CA VAL A 97 12.92 24.61 -14.03
C VAL A 97 12.34 24.64 -12.63
N GLY A 98 12.32 23.50 -11.97
CA GLY A 98 11.86 23.45 -10.59
C GLY A 98 12.08 22.11 -9.95
N GLY A 99 11.77 22.07 -8.66
CA GLY A 99 11.85 20.85 -7.87
C GLY A 99 10.86 20.86 -6.72
N ASN A 100 10.63 19.69 -6.19
CA ASN A 100 9.79 19.50 -5.02
C ASN A 100 10.38 18.44 -4.08
N TYR A 101 10.06 18.61 -2.81
CA TYR A 101 10.30 17.64 -1.76
C TYR A 101 9.01 17.44 -0.98
N VAL A 102 8.58 16.19 -0.83
CA VAL A 102 7.43 15.81 -0.02
C VAL A 102 7.87 14.74 0.97
N LYS A 103 7.51 14.94 2.23
CA LYS A 103 7.64 13.94 3.29
C LYS A 103 6.30 13.82 3.99
N ALA A 104 5.83 12.60 4.17
CA ALA A 104 4.70 12.28 5.04
C ALA A 104 5.13 11.19 6.02
N ASP A 105 4.87 11.39 7.29
CA ASP A 105 5.10 10.38 8.32
C ASP A 105 3.93 9.39 8.34
N GLY A 106 4.22 8.14 8.67
CA GLY A 106 3.21 7.09 8.72
C GLY A 106 2.33 7.20 9.97
N VAL A 107 1.08 6.78 9.84
CA VAL A 107 0.15 6.65 10.97
C VAL A 107 -0.32 5.21 11.03
N PHE A 108 -0.15 4.56 12.18
CA PHE A 108 -0.62 3.20 12.37
C PHE A 108 -2.10 3.16 12.77
N ALA A 109 -2.76 2.07 12.44
CA ALA A 109 -4.15 1.84 12.82
C ALA A 109 -4.35 1.84 14.35
N ARG A 110 -3.36 1.37 15.12
CA ARG A 110 -3.38 1.39 16.59
C ARG A 110 -3.44 2.79 17.21
N ASP A 111 -3.01 3.81 16.46
CA ASP A 111 -2.93 5.20 16.95
C ASP A 111 -4.28 5.92 16.83
N ARG A 112 -5.30 5.25 16.32
CA ARG A 112 -6.66 5.78 16.17
C ARG A 112 -7.69 4.83 16.74
N LYS A 113 -8.60 5.33 17.58
CA LYS A 113 -9.69 4.53 18.16
C LYS A 113 -10.60 3.89 17.12
N ILE A 114 -10.78 4.57 15.99
CA ILE A 114 -11.62 4.05 14.89
C ILE A 114 -11.05 2.81 14.22
N SER A 115 -9.72 2.65 14.21
CA SER A 115 -9.00 1.62 13.46
C SER A 115 -8.12 0.72 14.32
N ALA A 116 -8.14 0.87 15.65
CA ALA A 116 -7.36 0.04 16.58
C ALA A 116 -7.75 -1.45 16.52
N PHE A 117 -8.94 -1.74 16.02
CA PHE A 117 -9.44 -3.07 15.71
C PHE A 117 -9.96 -3.10 14.26
N PRO A 118 -10.19 -4.30 13.67
CA PRO A 118 -10.68 -4.41 12.29
C PRO A 118 -12.04 -3.74 12.04
N GLY A 119 -12.92 -3.71 13.04
CA GLY A 119 -14.18 -2.97 12.97
C GLY A 119 -14.07 -1.56 13.58
N PRO A 120 -14.79 -0.57 13.02
CA PRO A 120 -14.73 0.79 13.51
C PRO A 120 -15.13 0.91 14.99
N TYR A 121 -14.29 1.60 15.79
CA TYR A 121 -14.50 1.86 17.23
C TYR A 121 -14.64 0.61 18.11
N GLN A 122 -14.25 -0.56 17.63
CA GLN A 122 -14.18 -1.76 18.47
C GLN A 122 -13.14 -1.60 19.60
N THR A 123 -13.40 -2.25 20.72
CA THR A 123 -12.52 -2.28 21.88
C THR A 123 -12.06 -3.69 22.25
N ALA A 124 -12.58 -4.70 21.54
CA ALA A 124 -12.23 -6.11 21.70
C ALA A 124 -12.40 -6.84 20.36
N CYS A 125 -11.76 -7.98 20.23
CA CYS A 125 -11.93 -8.84 19.07
C CYS A 125 -13.31 -9.48 19.01
N ASP A 126 -13.86 -9.51 17.80
CA ASP A 126 -15.03 -10.30 17.40
C ASP A 126 -14.69 -11.14 16.15
N SER A 127 -15.69 -11.51 15.37
CA SER A 127 -15.52 -12.27 14.13
C SER A 127 -14.70 -11.55 13.07
N SER A 128 -14.49 -10.23 13.17
CA SER A 128 -13.67 -9.43 12.23
C SER A 128 -12.17 -9.60 12.46
N CYS A 129 -11.73 -9.98 13.67
CA CYS A 129 -10.34 -10.32 13.95
C CYS A 129 -9.95 -11.65 13.30
N SER A 130 -8.65 -11.82 13.04
CA SER A 130 -8.14 -13.04 12.42
C SER A 130 -8.43 -14.28 13.24
N SER A 131 -8.88 -15.34 12.60
CA SER A 131 -9.03 -16.65 13.22
C SER A 131 -7.71 -17.42 13.37
N PHE A 132 -6.59 -16.82 13.00
CA PHE A 132 -5.24 -17.31 13.24
C PHE A 132 -4.68 -16.64 14.50
N PRO A 133 -4.79 -17.26 15.67
CA PRO A 133 -4.30 -16.69 16.92
C PRO A 133 -2.78 -16.85 17.05
N LEU A 134 -2.17 -16.14 17.99
CA LEU A 134 -0.75 -16.32 18.32
C LEU A 134 -0.46 -17.66 18.98
N THR A 135 -1.48 -18.32 19.52
CA THR A 135 -1.40 -19.61 20.25
C THR A 135 -1.70 -20.81 19.37
N THR A 136 -1.84 -20.59 18.06
CA THR A 136 -2.28 -21.61 17.09
C THR A 136 -3.74 -22.04 17.29
N ARG A 137 -4.43 -22.32 16.23
CA ARG A 137 -5.77 -22.88 16.22
C ARG A 137 -5.73 -24.26 15.55
N PHE A 138 -6.34 -25.22 16.18
CA PHE A 138 -6.47 -26.58 15.67
C PHE A 138 -7.93 -26.92 15.42
N HIS A 139 -8.17 -27.60 14.33
CA HIS A 139 -9.47 -28.14 14.02
C HIS A 139 -9.34 -29.65 13.77
N PHE A 140 -10.02 -30.46 14.57
CA PHE A 140 -10.03 -31.90 14.42
C PHE A 140 -11.43 -32.42 14.25
N VAL A 141 -11.58 -33.48 13.46
CA VAL A 141 -12.85 -34.18 13.34
C VAL A 141 -13.26 -34.74 14.69
N GLY A 142 -14.46 -34.37 15.15
CA GLY A 142 -15.03 -34.79 16.40
C GLY A 142 -14.65 -33.99 17.65
N HIS A 143 -13.72 -33.03 17.52
CA HIS A 143 -13.25 -32.24 18.67
C HIS A 143 -13.58 -30.75 18.56
N GLY A 144 -13.93 -30.25 17.38
CA GLY A 144 -14.19 -28.83 17.17
C GLY A 144 -12.90 -28.00 17.08
N LEU A 145 -13.03 -26.70 17.32
CA LEU A 145 -11.89 -25.77 17.27
C LEU A 145 -11.23 -25.68 18.64
N GLU A 146 -9.94 -25.94 18.71
CA GLU A 146 -9.14 -25.87 19.94
C GLU A 146 -7.94 -24.93 19.75
N THR A 147 -7.39 -24.48 20.89
CA THR A 147 -6.16 -23.69 20.95
C THR A 147 -5.36 -24.06 22.20
N LEU A 148 -4.10 -23.65 22.24
CA LEU A 148 -3.26 -23.84 23.42
C LEU A 148 -3.70 -22.93 24.58
N ASN A 149 -3.63 -23.41 25.82
CA ASN A 149 -3.91 -22.63 27.00
C ASN A 149 -2.96 -21.45 27.18
N VAL A 150 -1.67 -21.67 26.90
CA VAL A 150 -0.61 -20.66 26.92
C VAL A 150 0.40 -20.97 25.83
N PRO A 151 1.10 -19.97 25.29
CA PRO A 151 2.25 -20.25 24.42
C PRO A 151 3.26 -21.16 25.15
N THR A 152 3.57 -22.30 24.55
CA THR A 152 4.53 -23.26 25.14
C THR A 152 5.88 -23.12 24.44
N THR A 153 6.97 -23.27 25.21
CA THR A 153 8.34 -23.31 24.69
C THR A 153 8.84 -24.71 24.37
N GLY A 154 8.00 -25.70 24.54
CA GLY A 154 8.29 -27.11 24.33
C GLY A 154 7.13 -27.84 23.68
N ARG A 155 7.18 -29.17 23.72
CA ARG A 155 6.09 -30.00 23.22
C ARG A 155 4.87 -29.89 24.13
N PRO A 156 3.72 -29.39 23.63
CA PRO A 156 2.49 -29.38 24.39
C PRO A 156 1.97 -30.81 24.61
N ASN A 157 1.23 -31.03 25.70
CA ASN A 157 0.61 -32.30 26.03
C ASN A 157 -0.88 -32.22 25.66
N TYR A 158 -1.33 -33.10 24.78
CA TYR A 158 -2.76 -33.22 24.47
C TYR A 158 -3.43 -34.24 25.39
N PRO A 159 -4.63 -33.97 25.95
CA PRO A 159 -5.43 -32.72 25.79
C PRO A 159 -5.13 -31.67 26.89
N ALA A 160 -4.22 -31.89 27.83
CA ALA A 160 -4.05 -31.09 29.05
C ALA A 160 -3.73 -29.61 28.75
N ASP A 161 -2.96 -29.34 27.72
CA ASP A 161 -2.53 -27.98 27.35
C ASP A 161 -3.46 -27.31 26.33
N PHE A 162 -4.60 -27.94 25.98
CA PHE A 162 -5.55 -27.45 24.98
C PHE A 162 -6.89 -27.09 25.61
N ARG A 163 -7.60 -26.20 24.98
CA ARG A 163 -8.96 -25.77 25.32
C ARG A 163 -9.74 -25.35 24.08
N PRO A 164 -11.08 -25.29 24.19
CA PRO A 164 -11.89 -24.76 23.09
C PRO A 164 -11.43 -23.34 22.68
N PHE A 165 -11.36 -23.11 21.38
CA PHE A 165 -11.08 -21.81 20.79
C PHE A 165 -12.26 -20.87 21.00
N ALA A 166 -12.00 -19.67 21.48
CA ALA A 166 -13.00 -18.64 21.71
C ALA A 166 -12.74 -17.39 20.87
N VAL A 167 -13.74 -16.52 20.74
CA VAL A 167 -13.60 -15.27 20.02
C VAL A 167 -12.50 -14.36 20.59
N THR A 168 -12.25 -14.46 21.90
CA THR A 168 -11.19 -13.73 22.60
C THR A 168 -9.78 -14.18 22.23
N ASP A 169 -9.64 -15.36 21.61
CA ASP A 169 -8.36 -15.89 21.14
C ASP A 169 -7.96 -15.33 19.77
N ARG A 170 -8.91 -14.73 19.07
CA ARG A 170 -8.65 -14.16 17.75
C ARG A 170 -7.57 -13.07 17.80
N PHE A 171 -6.77 -13.02 16.75
CA PHE A 171 -5.67 -12.08 16.65
C PHE A 171 -6.12 -10.74 16.08
N ASN A 172 -5.89 -9.67 16.82
CA ASN A 172 -6.07 -8.33 16.32
C ASN A 172 -4.88 -7.94 15.42
N PHE A 173 -5.08 -7.97 14.13
CA PHE A 173 -4.06 -7.62 13.14
C PHE A 173 -4.00 -6.12 12.82
N ALA A 174 -5.04 -5.35 13.17
CA ALA A 174 -5.13 -3.93 12.83
C ALA A 174 -3.95 -3.08 13.34
N PRO A 175 -3.44 -3.27 14.58
CA PRO A 175 -2.34 -2.48 15.11
C PRO A 175 -1.05 -2.50 14.28
N TYR A 176 -0.86 -3.50 13.43
CA TYR A 176 0.34 -3.66 12.61
C TYR A 176 0.25 -2.92 11.28
N ASN A 177 -0.95 -2.54 10.86
CA ASN A 177 -1.18 -1.91 9.58
C ASN A 177 -1.01 -0.40 9.66
N TYR A 178 -0.49 0.20 8.60
CA TYR A 178 -0.58 1.64 8.39
C TYR A 178 -1.97 2.02 7.87
N ILE A 179 -2.55 3.11 8.40
CA ILE A 179 -3.66 3.83 7.78
C ILE A 179 -3.14 4.93 6.85
N GLU A 180 -1.97 5.50 7.17
CA GLU A 180 -1.21 6.38 6.29
C GLU A 180 0.21 5.84 6.14
N ILE A 181 0.60 5.56 4.91
CA ILE A 181 1.92 4.97 4.61
C ILE A 181 2.97 6.08 4.59
N PRO A 182 4.10 5.93 5.31
CA PRO A 182 5.17 6.92 5.26
C PRO A 182 5.74 7.03 3.85
N LEU A 183 5.98 8.27 3.44
CA LEU A 183 6.40 8.60 2.08
C LEU A 183 7.48 9.68 2.11
N LYS A 184 8.52 9.49 1.27
CA LYS A 184 9.42 10.56 0.85
C LYS A 184 9.43 10.62 -0.67
N ARG A 185 9.36 11.81 -1.21
CA ARG A 185 9.39 12.03 -2.66
C ARG A 185 10.25 13.24 -2.99
N TYR A 186 11.07 13.07 -4.01
CA TYR A 186 11.92 14.11 -4.57
C TYR A 186 11.59 14.20 -6.06
N GLY A 187 11.44 15.39 -6.57
CA GLY A 187 11.21 15.61 -7.98
C GLY A 187 11.97 16.82 -8.50
N VAL A 188 12.47 16.73 -9.71
CA VAL A 188 13.00 17.87 -10.45
C VAL A 188 12.47 17.83 -11.87
N PHE A 189 12.22 18.99 -12.43
CA PHE A 189 11.73 19.09 -13.79
C PHE A 189 12.40 20.26 -14.52
N ALA A 190 12.45 20.14 -15.84
CA ALA A 190 12.85 21.20 -16.75
C ALA A 190 11.95 21.19 -17.99
N ASN A 191 11.55 22.36 -18.43
CA ASN A 191 10.87 22.58 -19.71
C ASN A 191 11.57 23.71 -20.44
N VAL A 192 12.07 23.41 -21.64
CA VAL A 192 12.78 24.37 -22.50
C VAL A 192 12.06 24.43 -23.82
N VAL A 193 11.71 25.62 -24.25
CA VAL A 193 11.19 25.90 -25.59
C VAL A 193 12.15 26.86 -26.26
N GLN A 194 12.72 26.44 -27.40
CA GLN A 194 13.60 27.24 -28.22
C GLN A 194 12.91 27.51 -29.55
N GLU A 195 12.71 28.77 -29.86
CA GLU A 195 12.20 29.23 -31.13
C GLU A 195 13.39 29.59 -32.04
N PHE A 196 13.56 28.86 -33.14
CA PHE A 196 14.60 29.15 -34.14
C PHE A 196 14.08 30.09 -35.21
N SER A 197 12.80 29.97 -35.57
CA SER A 197 12.08 30.84 -36.48
C SER A 197 10.58 30.80 -36.11
N ASP A 198 9.78 31.61 -36.81
CA ASP A 198 8.32 31.67 -36.60
C ASP A 198 7.63 30.33 -36.90
N THR A 199 8.27 29.45 -37.65
CA THR A 199 7.73 28.13 -38.02
C THR A 199 8.47 26.96 -37.39
N THR A 200 9.64 27.19 -36.76
CA THR A 200 10.50 26.14 -36.24
C THR A 200 10.81 26.35 -34.77
N HIS A 201 10.38 25.42 -33.95
CA HIS A 201 10.66 25.44 -32.52
C HIS A 201 11.05 24.04 -32.01
N LEU A 202 11.92 24.00 -31.01
CA LEU A 202 12.30 22.80 -30.27
C LEU A 202 11.71 22.88 -28.85
N ARG A 203 11.08 21.80 -28.42
CA ARG A 203 10.59 21.68 -27.04
C ARG A 203 11.20 20.46 -26.36
N ILE A 204 11.88 20.71 -25.26
CA ILE A 204 12.49 19.65 -24.41
C ILE A 204 11.79 19.66 -23.07
N LYS A 205 11.32 18.50 -22.63
CA LYS A 205 10.76 18.27 -21.30
C LYS A 205 11.56 17.18 -20.62
N ALA A 206 12.00 17.44 -19.40
CA ALA A 206 12.66 16.47 -18.53
C ALA A 206 11.96 16.43 -17.17
N LEU A 207 11.74 15.24 -16.67
CA LEU A 207 11.20 14.99 -15.35
C LEU A 207 11.98 13.84 -14.72
N TRP A 208 12.49 14.08 -13.54
CA TRP A 208 13.04 13.03 -12.68
C TRP A 208 12.27 13.00 -11.38
N ASN A 209 11.95 11.79 -10.90
CA ASN A 209 11.23 11.58 -9.65
C ASN A 209 11.79 10.37 -8.93
N ARG A 210 11.95 10.49 -7.62
CA ARG A 210 12.27 9.38 -6.72
C ARG A 210 11.27 9.34 -5.57
N ARG A 211 10.63 8.18 -5.41
CA ARG A 211 9.71 7.90 -4.32
C ARG A 211 10.29 6.80 -3.44
N GLU A 212 10.24 7.01 -2.14
CA GLU A 212 10.58 6.03 -1.11
C GLU A 212 9.36 5.89 -0.19
N SER A 213 8.90 4.67 0.00
CA SER A 213 7.83 4.36 0.95
C SER A 213 8.05 2.98 1.54
N VAL A 214 7.67 2.80 2.79
CA VAL A 214 7.73 1.52 3.49
C VAL A 214 6.31 1.17 3.88
N ASN A 215 5.81 0.06 3.36
CA ASN A 215 4.53 -0.47 3.80
C ASN A 215 4.78 -1.60 4.82
N GLN A 216 3.96 -1.62 5.85
CA GLN A 216 3.93 -2.69 6.83
C GLN A 216 2.50 -3.21 6.92
N ALA A 217 2.35 -4.51 6.82
CA ALA A 217 1.12 -5.22 7.09
C ALA A 217 1.30 -6.10 8.33
N ALA A 218 0.21 -6.62 8.84
CA ALA A 218 0.24 -7.63 9.88
C ALA A 218 1.02 -8.88 9.44
N PRO A 219 1.54 -9.68 10.39
CA PRO A 219 2.14 -10.96 10.07
C PRO A 219 1.23 -11.81 9.18
N ILE A 220 1.83 -12.45 8.19
CA ILE A 220 1.08 -13.34 7.28
C ILE A 220 0.65 -14.58 8.09
N PRO A 221 -0.64 -14.93 8.09
CA PRO A 221 -1.09 -16.16 8.72
C PRO A 221 -0.51 -17.35 7.95
N LEU A 222 -0.03 -18.33 8.70
CA LEU A 222 0.40 -19.61 8.15
C LEU A 222 -0.58 -20.68 8.61
N GLY A 223 -1.18 -21.37 7.69
CA GLY A 223 -2.07 -22.48 7.97
C GLY A 223 -1.63 -23.73 7.23
N VAL A 224 -1.92 -24.89 7.83
CA VAL A 224 -1.70 -26.22 7.28
C VAL A 224 -3.02 -26.97 7.30
N GLY A 225 -3.45 -27.48 6.16
CA GLY A 225 -4.70 -28.21 6.03
C GLY A 225 -5.68 -27.60 5.02
N PRO A 226 -6.68 -28.38 4.57
CA PRO A 226 -7.54 -28.01 3.44
C PRO A 226 -8.46 -26.81 3.70
N ASP A 227 -8.85 -26.57 4.95
CA ASP A 227 -9.78 -25.47 5.29
C ASP A 227 -9.09 -24.10 5.33
N VAL A 228 -7.77 -24.05 5.21
CA VAL A 228 -7.02 -22.80 5.20
C VAL A 228 -7.05 -22.12 3.82
N GLY A 229 -7.46 -22.88 2.79
CA GLY A 229 -7.77 -22.33 1.46
C GLY A 229 -6.58 -21.76 0.69
N ASN A 230 -5.34 -22.16 1.02
CA ASN A 230 -4.14 -21.63 0.37
C ASN A 230 -3.90 -22.21 -1.03
N GLY A 231 -4.48 -23.39 -1.35
CA GLY A 231 -4.31 -24.09 -2.64
C GLY A 231 -2.86 -24.41 -2.96
N ASN A 232 -2.02 -24.60 -1.96
CA ASN A 232 -0.58 -24.82 -2.12
C ASN A 232 -0.13 -26.12 -1.43
N LEU A 233 1.19 -26.34 -1.38
CA LEU A 233 1.78 -27.54 -0.78
C LEU A 233 1.38 -27.77 0.69
N LEU A 234 1.11 -26.70 1.45
CA LEU A 234 0.72 -26.80 2.86
C LEU A 234 -0.64 -27.47 3.04
N ASP A 235 -1.54 -27.38 2.05
CA ASP A 235 -2.86 -28.04 2.09
C ASP A 235 -2.75 -29.57 1.95
N THR A 236 -1.60 -30.07 1.53
CA THR A 236 -1.33 -31.51 1.32
C THR A 236 -0.28 -32.06 2.29
N LEU A 237 0.24 -31.22 3.21
CA LEU A 237 1.32 -31.61 4.10
C LEU A 237 0.81 -32.58 5.19
N THR A 238 1.45 -33.73 5.32
CA THR A 238 1.23 -34.67 6.43
C THR A 238 2.25 -34.43 7.52
N ILE A 239 1.77 -34.31 8.78
CA ILE A 239 2.64 -34.19 9.96
C ILE A 239 2.61 -35.54 10.68
N SER A 240 3.76 -36.22 10.72
CA SER A 240 3.87 -37.53 11.35
C SER A 240 3.55 -37.51 12.84
N GLY A 241 2.86 -38.54 13.33
CA GLY A 241 2.61 -38.76 14.76
C GLY A 241 3.90 -38.98 15.57
N THR A 242 5.00 -39.37 14.92
CA THR A 242 6.32 -39.48 15.54
C THR A 242 7.11 -38.19 15.58
N ASN A 243 6.60 -37.10 14.93
CA ASN A 243 7.23 -35.79 15.00
C ASN A 243 7.26 -35.32 16.47
N PRO A 244 8.43 -34.92 17.00
CA PRO A 244 8.56 -34.51 18.41
C PRO A 244 7.69 -33.30 18.79
N TYR A 245 7.26 -32.52 17.83
CA TYR A 245 6.36 -31.36 18.04
C TYR A 245 4.89 -31.65 17.76
N ASN A 246 4.55 -32.87 17.30
CA ASN A 246 3.16 -33.30 17.18
C ASN A 246 2.66 -33.86 18.53
N PRO A 247 1.78 -33.12 19.24
CA PRO A 247 1.34 -33.53 20.59
C PRO A 247 0.29 -34.64 20.55
N PHE A 248 -0.29 -34.93 19.39
CA PHE A 248 -1.44 -35.83 19.25
C PHE A 248 -1.06 -37.30 19.13
N GLY A 249 0.18 -37.60 18.73
CA GLY A 249 0.69 -38.98 18.63
C GLY A 249 0.11 -39.77 17.47
N VAL A 250 -0.66 -39.11 16.57
CA VAL A 250 -1.21 -39.68 15.35
C VAL A 250 -0.78 -38.85 14.15
N ASP A 251 -0.71 -39.47 12.98
CA ASP A 251 -0.41 -38.72 11.75
C ASP A 251 -1.55 -37.73 11.45
N LEU A 252 -1.18 -36.47 11.27
CA LEU A 252 -2.11 -35.43 10.84
C LEU A 252 -2.09 -35.40 9.31
N VAL A 253 -3.07 -36.02 8.70
CA VAL A 253 -3.20 -36.19 7.25
C VAL A 253 -4.32 -35.30 6.74
N PRO A 254 -4.07 -34.37 5.81
CA PRO A 254 -5.12 -33.60 5.17
C PRO A 254 -6.18 -34.51 4.57
N ASN A 255 -7.45 -34.19 4.73
CA ASN A 255 -8.62 -34.95 4.28
C ASN A 255 -8.90 -36.30 4.95
N VAL A 256 -8.11 -36.73 5.95
CA VAL A 256 -8.35 -37.98 6.71
C VAL A 256 -8.60 -37.69 8.19
N GLY A 257 -9.33 -36.74 8.50
CA GLY A 257 -9.50 -36.18 9.82
C GLY A 257 -9.02 -34.76 9.73
N TYR A 258 -9.96 -33.86 9.71
CA TYR A 258 -9.72 -32.43 9.63
C TYR A 258 -8.69 -32.01 10.63
N PHE A 259 -7.58 -31.47 10.21
CA PHE A 259 -6.80 -30.59 11.04
C PHE A 259 -6.46 -29.32 10.23
N ASP A 260 -6.73 -28.20 10.83
CA ASP A 260 -6.21 -26.91 10.44
C ASP A 260 -5.34 -26.40 11.58
N ILE A 261 -4.15 -25.99 11.24
CA ILE A 261 -3.22 -25.39 12.19
C ILE A 261 -2.89 -23.98 11.73
#